data_e93108bb947294160cb730b6d4f8330b
#
_entry.id   e93108bb947294160cb730b6d4f8330b
#
_cell.length_a   1.000
_cell.length_b   1.000
_cell.length_c   1.000
_cell.angle_alpha   90.00
_cell.angle_beta   90.00
_cell.angle_gamma   90.00
#
_symmetry.space_group_name_H-M   'P 1'
#
loop_
_entity.id
_entity.type
_entity.pdbx_description
1 polymer ?
#
loop_
_entity_poly.entity_id
_entity_poly.type
_entity_poly.pdbx_seq_one_letter_code
_entity_poly.pdbx_strand_id
1 'polypeptide(L)'
;MTVADGDLFLGVDLSTQQLKGIVLNGNGVVVMRHAVNFSKNLPEFETSDGVMKLPDGSIVSPVLMWVKAIDLLLTHIAEHLSMKNFRAIGGCAQQHGTVYWANGAEEKLASLSSEETFYDGLGEAAFAVPLSPIWMDSTTAKQCASMEKAVDGMEAHI
;
A
#
# COMPACT_ATOMS: atom_id res chain seq x y z
N MET A 1 -22.46 -23.06 -1.46
CA MET A 1 -22.76 -21.66 -1.12
C MET A 1 -22.81 -20.89 -2.43
N THR A 2 -23.98 -20.39 -2.81
CA THR A 2 -24.13 -19.58 -4.02
C THR A 2 -23.42 -18.24 -3.78
N VAL A 3 -22.36 -18.00 -4.56
CA VAL A 3 -21.68 -16.70 -4.62
C VAL A 3 -22.71 -15.64 -5.00
N ALA A 4 -22.70 -14.52 -4.30
CA ALA A 4 -23.62 -13.43 -4.50
C ALA A 4 -23.64 -12.95 -5.96
N ASP A 5 -24.69 -13.28 -6.70
CA ASP A 5 -25.06 -12.60 -7.94
C ASP A 5 -25.53 -11.19 -7.55
N GLY A 6 -24.63 -10.21 -7.56
CA GLY A 6 -24.97 -8.85 -7.19
C GLY A 6 -23.75 -7.94 -7.13
N ASP A 7 -24.00 -6.66 -6.90
CA ASP A 7 -22.96 -5.64 -6.78
C ASP A 7 -22.04 -5.91 -5.58
N LEU A 8 -20.74 -5.82 -5.81
CA LEU A 8 -19.67 -6.00 -4.83
C LEU A 8 -18.88 -4.70 -4.64
N PHE A 9 -18.38 -4.51 -3.44
CA PHE A 9 -17.60 -3.35 -3.05
C PHE A 9 -16.38 -3.83 -2.28
N LEU A 10 -15.18 -3.39 -2.69
CA LEU A 10 -13.92 -3.76 -2.05
C LEU A 10 -13.42 -2.62 -1.17
N GLY A 11 -13.22 -2.90 0.12
CA GLY A 11 -12.47 -2.06 1.04
C GLY A 11 -11.07 -2.61 1.23
N VAL A 12 -10.05 -1.75 1.17
CA VAL A 12 -8.64 -2.11 1.33
C VAL A 12 -8.00 -1.28 2.44
N ASP A 13 -7.23 -1.93 3.33
CA ASP A 13 -6.43 -1.29 4.37
C ASP A 13 -4.97 -1.73 4.26
N LEU A 14 -4.09 -0.80 3.85
CA LEU A 14 -2.65 -0.99 3.80
C LEU A 14 -2.04 -0.57 5.14
N SER A 15 -2.02 -1.48 6.10
CA SER A 15 -1.40 -1.28 7.41
C SER A 15 0.12 -1.52 7.35
N THR A 16 0.83 -1.34 8.46
CA THR A 16 2.30 -1.52 8.53
C THR A 16 2.73 -2.95 8.23
N GLN A 17 2.00 -3.96 8.75
CA GLN A 17 2.41 -5.37 8.70
C GLN A 17 1.70 -6.19 7.62
N GLN A 18 0.61 -5.68 7.07
CA GLN A 18 -0.25 -6.43 6.15
C GLN A 18 -1.15 -5.52 5.33
N LEU A 19 -1.57 -6.02 4.17
CA LEU A 19 -2.67 -5.52 3.39
C LEU A 19 -3.92 -6.35 3.70
N LYS A 20 -5.02 -5.71 4.06
CA LYS A 20 -6.31 -6.36 4.29
C LYS A 20 -7.31 -5.97 3.22
N GLY A 21 -8.11 -6.94 2.78
CA GLY A 21 -9.26 -6.72 1.91
C GLY A 21 -10.55 -7.21 2.57
N ILE A 22 -11.60 -6.44 2.44
CA ILE A 22 -12.96 -6.80 2.82
C ILE A 22 -13.88 -6.57 1.63
N VAL A 23 -14.68 -7.57 1.28
CA VAL A 23 -15.68 -7.46 0.22
C VAL A 23 -17.07 -7.45 0.84
N LEU A 24 -17.86 -6.45 0.48
CA LEU A 24 -19.25 -6.31 0.84
C LEU A 24 -20.13 -6.55 -0.38
N ASN A 25 -21.32 -7.09 -0.17
CA ASN A 25 -22.38 -7.08 -1.18
C ASN A 25 -23.20 -5.77 -1.12
N GLY A 26 -24.15 -5.59 -2.05
CA GLY A 26 -25.01 -4.41 -2.13
C GLY A 26 -25.89 -4.15 -0.90
N ASN A 27 -26.02 -5.13 -0.01
CA ASN A 27 -26.76 -5.02 1.26
C ASN A 27 -25.84 -4.68 2.46
N GLY A 28 -24.53 -4.43 2.21
CA GLY A 28 -23.56 -4.17 3.27
C GLY A 28 -23.10 -5.40 4.05
N VAL A 29 -23.43 -6.61 3.57
CA VAL A 29 -23.00 -7.85 4.21
C VAL A 29 -21.61 -8.22 3.73
N VAL A 30 -20.73 -8.57 4.66
CA VAL A 30 -19.38 -9.04 4.35
C VAL A 30 -19.45 -10.43 3.72
N VAL A 31 -18.99 -10.55 2.49
CA VAL A 31 -18.94 -11.81 1.72
C VAL A 31 -17.56 -12.44 1.68
N MET A 32 -16.51 -11.64 1.88
CA MET A 32 -15.12 -12.11 1.93
C MET A 32 -14.26 -11.22 2.81
N ARG A 33 -13.25 -11.83 3.45
CA ARG A 33 -12.09 -11.16 4.07
C ARG A 33 -10.83 -11.91 3.68
N HIS A 34 -9.80 -11.16 3.34
CA HIS A 34 -8.47 -11.73 3.12
C HIS A 34 -7.40 -10.76 3.61
N ALA A 35 -6.27 -11.30 4.05
CA ALA A 35 -5.12 -10.51 4.49
C ALA A 35 -3.83 -11.09 3.92
N VAL A 36 -2.98 -10.23 3.39
CA VAL A 36 -1.62 -10.54 2.95
C VAL A 36 -0.67 -9.98 4.00
N ASN A 37 -0.13 -10.86 4.85
CA ASN A 37 0.89 -10.50 5.83
C ASN A 37 2.25 -10.44 5.14
N PHE A 38 2.96 -9.32 5.26
CA PHE A 38 4.18 -9.08 4.49
C PHE A 38 5.30 -10.06 4.85
N SER A 39 5.62 -10.25 6.11
CA SER A 39 6.67 -11.17 6.53
C SER A 39 6.37 -12.63 6.19
N LYS A 40 5.09 -13.02 6.18
CA LYS A 40 4.68 -14.40 5.92
C LYS A 40 4.49 -14.71 4.44
N ASN A 41 3.87 -13.81 3.71
CA ASN A 41 3.45 -14.04 2.33
C ASN A 41 4.43 -13.46 1.30
N LEU A 42 5.32 -12.56 1.71
CA LEU A 42 6.29 -11.85 0.89
C LEU A 42 7.69 -11.84 1.53
N PRO A 43 8.22 -13.02 1.94
CA PRO A 43 9.50 -13.13 2.65
C PRO A 43 10.70 -12.65 1.81
N GLU A 44 10.58 -12.60 0.49
CA GLU A 44 11.61 -12.13 -0.43
C GLU A 44 11.97 -10.64 -0.24
N PHE A 45 11.12 -9.86 0.41
CA PHE A 45 11.41 -8.45 0.75
C PHE A 45 12.19 -8.29 2.05
N GLU A 46 12.48 -9.39 2.77
CA GLU A 46 13.32 -9.44 3.97
C GLU A 46 12.92 -8.43 5.06
N THR A 47 11.63 -8.12 5.15
CA THR A 47 11.11 -7.21 6.17
C THR A 47 10.77 -7.94 7.48
N SER A 48 10.91 -7.26 8.61
CA SER A 48 10.35 -7.68 9.89
C SER A 48 9.10 -6.87 10.18
N ASP A 49 7.95 -7.54 10.23
CA ASP A 49 6.65 -6.87 10.43
C ASP A 49 6.37 -5.75 9.39
N GLY A 50 6.83 -5.97 8.15
CA GLY A 50 6.64 -5.04 7.03
C GLY A 50 7.62 -3.88 6.97
N VAL A 51 8.64 -3.84 7.84
CA VAL A 51 9.60 -2.74 7.90
C VAL A 51 11.04 -3.22 7.81
N MET A 52 11.92 -2.34 7.37
CA MET A 52 13.37 -2.48 7.38
C MET A 52 13.98 -1.37 8.22
N LYS A 53 14.97 -1.71 9.04
CA LYS A 53 15.80 -0.74 9.76
C LYS A 53 17.14 -0.64 9.07
N LEU A 54 17.46 0.53 8.53
CA LEU A 54 18.69 0.76 7.82
C LEU A 54 19.83 1.15 8.77
N PRO A 55 21.11 0.99 8.35
CA PRO A 55 22.27 1.31 9.20
C PRO A 55 22.36 2.78 9.64
N ASP A 56 21.75 3.70 8.88
CA ASP A 56 21.69 5.13 9.20
C ASP A 56 20.57 5.47 10.22
N GLY A 57 19.81 4.47 10.66
CA GLY A 57 18.72 4.62 11.60
C GLY A 57 17.34 4.82 10.96
N SER A 58 17.26 4.94 9.64
CA SER A 58 16.00 5.08 8.92
C SER A 58 15.13 3.84 9.08
N ILE A 59 13.82 4.05 9.17
CA ILE A 59 12.82 2.99 9.19
C ILE A 59 11.95 3.12 7.95
N VAL A 60 12.02 2.12 7.08
CA VAL A 60 11.42 2.17 5.75
C VAL A 60 10.67 0.89 5.41
N SER A 61 9.85 0.94 4.36
CA SER A 61 9.19 -0.22 3.77
C SER A 61 9.41 -0.24 2.26
N PRO A 62 9.64 -1.41 1.64
CA PRO A 62 9.76 -1.53 0.19
C PRO A 62 8.41 -1.21 -0.48
N VAL A 63 8.41 -0.25 -1.41
CA VAL A 63 7.17 0.13 -2.13
C VAL A 63 6.64 -1.03 -2.97
N LEU A 64 7.52 -1.76 -3.64
CA LEU A 64 7.12 -2.94 -4.44
C LEU A 64 6.53 -4.08 -3.61
N MET A 65 6.85 -4.18 -2.31
CA MET A 65 6.18 -5.11 -1.41
C MET A 65 4.69 -4.80 -1.30
N TRP A 66 4.34 -3.53 -1.20
CA TRP A 66 2.94 -3.10 -1.14
C TRP A 66 2.22 -3.36 -2.46
N VAL A 67 2.89 -3.10 -3.59
CA VAL A 67 2.34 -3.40 -4.93
C VAL A 67 2.09 -4.90 -5.08
N LYS A 68 3.06 -5.74 -4.73
CA LYS A 68 2.90 -7.20 -4.80
C LYS A 68 1.81 -7.73 -3.86
N ALA A 69 1.64 -7.10 -2.71
CA ALA A 69 0.54 -7.45 -1.80
C ALA A 69 -0.85 -7.18 -2.41
N ILE A 70 -0.98 -6.09 -3.21
CA ILE A 70 -2.22 -5.80 -3.96
C ILE A 70 -2.47 -6.90 -4.98
N ASP A 71 -1.47 -7.33 -5.75
CA ASP A 71 -1.60 -8.41 -6.72
C ASP A 71 -2.07 -9.70 -6.05
N LEU A 72 -1.47 -10.09 -4.92
CA LEU A 72 -1.87 -11.27 -4.16
C LEU A 72 -3.32 -11.17 -3.64
N LEU A 73 -3.72 -10.01 -3.14
CA LEU A 73 -5.08 -9.77 -2.67
C LEU A 73 -6.09 -9.90 -3.83
N LEU A 74 -5.82 -9.24 -4.96
CA LEU A 74 -6.71 -9.25 -6.12
C LEU A 74 -6.79 -10.64 -6.76
N THR A 75 -5.68 -11.37 -6.85
CA THR A 75 -5.64 -12.75 -7.32
C THR A 75 -6.54 -13.64 -6.44
N HIS A 76 -6.38 -13.55 -5.11
CA HIS A 76 -7.23 -14.31 -4.19
C HIS A 76 -8.71 -13.97 -4.35
N ILE A 77 -9.06 -12.71 -4.54
CA ILE A 77 -10.44 -12.29 -4.78
C ILE A 77 -10.96 -12.88 -6.09
N ALA A 78 -10.17 -12.82 -7.18
CA ALA A 78 -10.57 -13.29 -8.49
C ALA A 78 -10.79 -14.82 -8.55
N GLU A 79 -10.08 -15.59 -7.71
CA GLU A 79 -10.30 -17.04 -7.58
C GLU A 79 -11.65 -17.41 -6.99
N HIS A 80 -12.29 -16.49 -6.24
CA HIS A 80 -13.49 -16.79 -5.47
C HIS A 80 -14.72 -15.98 -5.89
N LEU A 81 -14.50 -14.80 -6.49
CA LEU A 81 -15.57 -13.84 -6.83
C LEU A 81 -15.40 -13.35 -8.28
N SER A 82 -16.52 -13.06 -8.94
CA SER A 82 -16.46 -12.48 -10.27
C SER A 82 -16.05 -11.01 -10.21
N MET A 83 -14.92 -10.66 -10.79
CA MET A 83 -14.42 -9.28 -10.84
C MET A 83 -15.37 -8.32 -11.57
N LYS A 84 -16.24 -8.84 -12.45
CA LYS A 84 -17.27 -8.05 -13.18
C LYS A 84 -18.33 -7.45 -12.26
N ASN A 85 -18.50 -8.01 -11.07
CA ASN A 85 -19.52 -7.58 -10.11
C ASN A 85 -19.02 -6.40 -9.23
N PHE A 86 -17.75 -6.09 -9.24
CA PHE A 86 -17.21 -4.99 -8.45
C PHE A 86 -17.61 -3.63 -9.03
N ARG A 87 -18.16 -2.75 -8.19
CA ARG A 87 -18.67 -1.41 -8.54
C ARG A 87 -17.77 -0.30 -8.01
N ALA A 88 -17.11 -0.54 -6.89
CA ALA A 88 -16.20 0.44 -6.33
C ALA A 88 -15.11 -0.23 -5.48
N ILE A 89 -14.00 0.47 -5.37
CA ILE A 89 -12.91 0.17 -4.46
C ILE A 89 -12.68 1.41 -3.60
N GLY A 90 -12.63 1.23 -2.28
CA GLY A 90 -12.23 2.26 -1.33
C GLY A 90 -11.01 1.78 -0.55
N GLY A 91 -10.12 2.70 -0.17
CA GLY A 91 -8.92 2.31 0.52
C GLY A 91 -8.48 3.30 1.58
N CYS A 92 -7.75 2.79 2.55
CA CYS A 92 -6.95 3.55 3.50
C CYS A 92 -5.57 2.93 3.63
N ALA A 93 -4.63 3.70 4.17
CA ALA A 93 -3.26 3.26 4.36
C ALA A 93 -2.71 3.78 5.68
N GLN A 94 -1.57 3.21 6.12
CA GLN A 94 -0.83 3.74 7.25
C GLN A 94 -0.51 5.23 7.03
N GLN A 95 -0.64 6.03 8.07
CA GLN A 95 -0.32 7.45 8.01
C GLN A 95 1.20 7.67 7.87
N HIS A 96 1.59 8.81 7.30
CA HIS A 96 2.98 9.25 7.13
C HIS A 96 3.87 8.34 6.27
N GLY A 97 3.31 7.34 5.58
CA GLY A 97 4.01 6.62 4.52
C GLY A 97 3.96 7.45 3.23
N THR A 98 5.10 7.63 2.57
CA THR A 98 5.19 8.45 1.36
C THR A 98 5.78 7.67 0.20
N VAL A 99 5.02 7.53 -0.88
CA VAL A 99 5.49 6.93 -2.13
C VAL A 99 5.92 8.04 -3.08
N TYR A 100 7.17 7.99 -3.53
CA TYR A 100 7.72 8.94 -4.49
C TYR A 100 7.78 8.30 -5.87
N TRP A 101 6.92 8.74 -6.77
CA TRP A 101 6.91 8.29 -8.15
C TRP A 101 8.10 8.84 -8.92
N ALA A 102 8.66 8.03 -9.82
CA ALA A 102 9.68 8.50 -10.76
C ALA A 102 9.07 9.36 -11.87
N ASN A 103 9.90 10.19 -12.51
CA ASN A 103 9.47 10.88 -13.73
C ASN A 103 9.10 9.86 -14.81
N GLY A 104 7.98 10.05 -15.47
CA GLY A 104 7.45 9.10 -16.47
C GLY A 104 6.61 7.96 -15.88
N ALA A 105 6.32 7.98 -14.56
CA ALA A 105 5.46 6.98 -13.95
C ALA A 105 4.02 7.05 -14.47
N GLU A 106 3.56 8.21 -14.92
CA GLU A 106 2.22 8.39 -15.51
C GLU A 106 2.07 7.57 -16.79
N GLU A 107 3.06 7.65 -17.68
CA GLU A 107 3.10 6.88 -18.94
C GLU A 107 3.19 5.37 -18.62
N LYS A 108 3.97 5.00 -17.62
CA LYS A 108 4.11 3.62 -17.19
C LYS A 108 2.78 3.07 -16.65
N LEU A 109 2.09 3.82 -15.80
CA LEU A 109 0.75 3.47 -15.31
C LEU A 109 -0.25 3.34 -16.45
N ALA A 110 -0.21 4.24 -17.44
CA ALA A 110 -1.10 4.21 -18.59
C ALA A 110 -0.82 3.03 -19.55
N SER A 111 0.38 2.48 -19.51
CA SER A 111 0.81 1.34 -20.36
C SER A 111 0.62 -0.03 -19.70
N LEU A 112 0.15 -0.09 -18.46
CA LEU A 112 -0.08 -1.37 -17.77
C LEU A 112 -1.06 -2.25 -18.58
N SER A 113 -0.68 -3.50 -18.73
CA SER A 113 -1.46 -4.52 -19.42
C SER A 113 -2.29 -5.34 -18.44
N SER A 114 -3.46 -5.80 -18.87
CA SER A 114 -4.24 -6.79 -18.13
C SER A 114 -3.61 -8.18 -18.10
N GLU A 115 -2.56 -8.40 -18.88
CA GLU A 115 -1.85 -9.70 -19.00
C GLU A 115 -0.69 -9.83 -18.01
N GLU A 116 -0.38 -8.78 -17.27
CA GLU A 116 0.71 -8.74 -16.29
C GLU A 116 0.24 -8.29 -14.92
N THR A 117 1.01 -8.59 -13.88
CA THR A 117 0.76 -8.09 -12.52
C THR A 117 1.15 -6.62 -12.40
N PHE A 118 0.62 -5.89 -11.44
CA PHE A 118 1.09 -4.53 -11.12
C PHE A 118 2.58 -4.54 -10.74
N TYR A 119 3.01 -5.59 -10.04
CA TYR A 119 4.40 -5.76 -9.62
C TYR A 119 5.35 -5.83 -10.81
N ASP A 120 5.04 -6.66 -11.80
CA ASP A 120 5.86 -6.82 -13.00
C ASP A 120 5.78 -5.58 -13.90
N GLY A 121 4.59 -5.05 -14.11
CA GLY A 121 4.36 -3.89 -14.98
C GLY A 121 4.97 -2.60 -14.44
N LEU A 122 4.90 -2.34 -13.15
CA LEU A 122 5.51 -1.14 -12.54
C LEU A 122 7.03 -1.31 -12.37
N GLY A 123 7.47 -2.37 -11.69
CA GLY A 123 8.86 -2.59 -11.34
C GLY A 123 9.48 -1.43 -10.53
N GLU A 124 10.74 -1.55 -10.17
CA GLU A 124 11.44 -0.52 -9.37
C GLU A 124 11.53 0.83 -10.08
N ALA A 125 11.63 0.84 -11.40
CA ALA A 125 11.80 2.06 -12.18
C ALA A 125 10.59 3.03 -12.11
N ALA A 126 9.43 2.57 -11.63
CA ALA A 126 8.28 3.43 -11.40
C ALA A 126 8.44 4.35 -10.18
N PHE A 127 9.41 4.07 -9.30
CA PHE A 127 9.56 4.76 -8.01
C PHE A 127 10.90 5.47 -7.92
N ALA A 128 10.88 6.78 -7.66
CA ALA A 128 12.10 7.55 -7.44
C ALA A 128 12.81 7.16 -6.15
N VAL A 129 12.04 6.69 -5.15
CA VAL A 129 12.54 6.17 -3.87
C VAL A 129 11.91 4.80 -3.64
N PRO A 130 12.68 3.70 -3.82
CA PRO A 130 12.14 2.34 -3.72
C PRO A 130 11.83 1.92 -2.28
N LEU A 131 12.46 2.55 -1.29
CA LEU A 131 12.23 2.33 0.14
C LEU A 131 11.52 3.55 0.73
N SER A 132 10.22 3.42 0.96
CA SER A 132 9.39 4.49 1.50
C SER A 132 9.68 4.71 2.98
N PRO A 133 9.97 5.93 3.44
CA PRO A 133 9.89 6.25 4.86
C PRO A 133 8.47 6.09 5.37
N ILE A 134 8.32 5.57 6.59
CA ILE A 134 7.04 5.31 7.22
C ILE A 134 6.90 6.07 8.54
N TRP A 135 5.73 5.99 9.17
CA TRP A 135 5.42 6.70 10.41
C TRP A 135 6.39 6.46 11.57
N MET A 136 7.11 5.34 11.55
CA MET A 136 8.11 4.98 12.58
C MET A 136 9.47 5.68 12.35
N ASP A 137 9.71 6.26 11.17
CA ASP A 137 10.96 6.95 10.87
C ASP A 137 11.01 8.30 11.57
N SER A 138 12.12 8.54 12.27
CA SER A 138 12.38 9.80 13.00
C SER A 138 13.65 10.51 12.53
N THR A 139 14.22 10.11 11.39
CA THR A 139 15.47 10.68 10.86
C THR A 139 15.33 12.13 10.42
N THR A 140 14.12 12.64 10.26
CA THR A 140 13.80 14.04 9.92
C THR A 140 13.78 15.00 11.11
N ALA A 141 14.13 14.56 12.32
CA ALA A 141 14.07 15.38 13.53
C ALA A 141 14.84 16.70 13.43
N LYS A 142 16.01 16.69 12.74
CA LYS A 142 16.83 17.91 12.53
C LYS A 142 16.13 18.91 11.61
N GLN A 143 15.47 18.44 10.57
CA GLN A 143 14.71 19.25 9.64
C GLN A 143 13.50 19.86 10.34
N CYS A 144 12.79 19.08 11.15
CA CYS A 144 11.67 19.56 11.97
C CYS A 144 12.13 20.68 12.92
N ALA A 145 13.18 20.48 13.68
CA ALA A 145 13.74 21.50 14.57
C ALA A 145 14.17 22.78 13.82
N SER A 146 14.70 22.62 12.59
CA SER A 146 15.09 23.78 11.77
C SER A 146 13.85 24.56 11.29
N MET A 147 12.79 23.87 10.92
CA MET A 147 11.54 24.50 10.52
C MET A 147 10.88 25.22 11.72
N GLU A 148 10.78 24.55 12.87
CA GLU A 148 10.24 25.14 14.11
C GLU A 148 10.99 26.43 14.48
N LYS A 149 12.31 26.40 14.39
CA LYS A 149 13.14 27.60 14.65
C LYS A 149 12.88 28.72 13.65
N ALA A 150 12.62 28.40 12.39
CA ALA A 150 12.38 29.40 11.35
C ALA A 150 11.03 30.11 11.51
N VAL A 151 10.08 29.52 12.23
CA VAL A 151 8.73 30.06 12.49
C VAL A 151 8.51 30.42 13.98
N ASP A 152 9.59 30.77 14.68
CA ASP A 152 9.59 31.19 16.09
C ASP A 152 9.00 30.18 17.09
N GLY A 153 9.05 28.88 16.72
CA GLY A 153 8.60 27.77 17.56
C GLY A 153 7.14 27.39 17.36
N MET A 154 6.74 26.24 17.93
CA MET A 154 5.38 25.66 17.76
C MET A 154 4.24 26.54 18.34
N GLU A 155 4.54 27.42 19.30
CA GLU A 155 3.53 28.26 19.95
C GLU A 155 2.96 29.36 19.03
N ALA A 156 3.60 29.62 17.88
CA ALA A 156 3.16 30.65 16.94
C ALA A 156 2.03 30.20 15.98
N HIS A 157 1.58 28.94 16.05
CA HIS A 157 0.72 28.32 15.02
C HIS A 157 -0.51 27.58 15.56
N ILE A 158 -0.87 27.76 16.84
CA ILE A 158 -2.10 27.23 17.42
C ILE A 158 -3.15 28.33 17.56
#